data_4d6a1afed9c31eb45cb1de7a22cb038d
#
_entry.id   4d6a1afed9c31eb45cb1de7a22cb038d
#
_cell.length_a   1.000
_cell.length_b   1.000
_cell.length_c   1.000
_cell.angle_alpha   90.00
_cell.angle_beta   90.00
_cell.angle_gamma   90.00
#
_symmetry.space_group_name_H-M   'P 1'
#
loop_
_entity.id
_entity.type
_entity.pdbx_description
1 polymer ?
#
loop_
_entity_poly.entity_id
_entity_poly.type
_entity_poly.pdbx_seq_one_letter_code
_entity_poly.pdbx_strand_id
1 'polypeptide(L)'
;MTVAPSCERWASALRFIVSTVCLLIVGRATNAQPPAPPVDTSKQHLIVIIGAPGTDEYKETFQTWATRWQDAAKLADADCTVIGHMEPASADLENLVTAINETISLQTTEPLWIVYIGHGTFDGRTASLNLNGPDVSAEKMAELLQPAKRPIAFIACASCTSPFINALSGPNRIIISATKDGNQIQYSRFGDAMSQAIGGLDADINRDGQTSLLEAWLFASRRTAEFYTTEGRLATEHALLDDNSDGKGTRAEAYDGDRLKIDVSNADKLDGSQAARWNLVRSDDERLLTAENRQIRDDLEQKLEDLRLRKANIAEAEYLTELESILVPIAQLYESLESGMPHDELPKK
;
A
#
# COMPACT_ATOMS: atom_id res chain seq x y z
N MET A 1 -34.36 89.52 34.53
CA MET A 1 -33.75 89.62 33.19
C MET A 1 -32.28 89.33 33.33
N THR A 2 -31.88 88.10 33.13
CA THR A 2 -30.49 87.72 32.93
C THR A 2 -30.45 86.38 32.20
N VAL A 3 -29.94 86.48 31.03
CA VAL A 3 -29.85 85.41 30.07
C VAL A 3 -28.68 84.49 30.41
N ALA A 4 -28.90 83.20 30.48
CA ALA A 4 -27.89 82.13 30.61
C ALA A 4 -27.08 81.97 29.33
N PRO A 5 -25.77 81.78 29.33
CA PRO A 5 -25.02 81.39 28.09
C PRO A 5 -25.04 79.96 27.83
N SER A 6 -25.14 79.63 26.57
CA SER A 6 -25.39 78.39 25.89
C SER A 6 -24.37 77.25 26.15
N CYS A 7 -24.93 76.11 26.32
CA CYS A 7 -24.26 74.79 26.49
C CYS A 7 -23.82 74.14 25.13
N GLU A 8 -23.33 74.93 24.16
CA GLU A 8 -22.99 74.38 22.80
C GLU A 8 -21.48 74.22 22.54
N ARG A 9 -20.60 74.53 23.47
CA ARG A 9 -19.15 74.39 23.18
C ARG A 9 -18.50 73.09 23.60
N TRP A 10 -19.21 72.20 24.28
CA TRP A 10 -18.66 70.94 24.77
C TRP A 10 -19.00 69.74 23.89
N ALA A 11 -19.96 69.84 23.01
CA ALA A 11 -20.36 68.73 22.12
C ALA A 11 -19.42 68.51 20.91
N SER A 12 -18.64 69.59 20.54
CA SER A 12 -17.75 69.49 19.38
C SER A 12 -16.37 68.89 19.72
N ALA A 13 -15.92 69.03 20.97
CA ALA A 13 -14.63 68.46 21.41
C ALA A 13 -14.70 66.94 21.63
N LEU A 14 -15.87 66.36 21.98
CA LEU A 14 -16.03 64.97 22.26
C LEU A 14 -16.18 64.16 20.96
N ARG A 15 -16.63 64.80 19.86
CA ARG A 15 -16.75 64.09 18.54
C ARG A 15 -15.40 63.90 17.82
N PHE A 16 -14.41 64.75 18.09
CA PHE A 16 -13.08 64.62 17.48
C PHE A 16 -12.22 63.54 18.16
N ILE A 17 -12.38 63.29 19.45
CA ILE A 17 -11.62 62.26 20.19
C ILE A 17 -12.10 60.86 19.88
N VAL A 18 -13.42 60.66 19.67
CA VAL A 18 -13.98 59.34 19.31
C VAL A 18 -13.67 58.95 17.85
N SER A 19 -13.55 59.94 16.94
CA SER A 19 -13.20 59.65 15.53
C SER A 19 -11.72 59.28 15.33
N THR A 20 -10.81 59.77 16.18
CA THR A 20 -9.37 59.53 16.05
C THR A 20 -8.94 58.20 16.71
N VAL A 21 -9.71 57.69 17.69
CA VAL A 21 -9.41 56.42 18.35
C VAL A 21 -9.97 55.24 17.56
N CYS A 22 -11.06 55.43 16.77
CA CYS A 22 -11.55 54.36 15.87
C CYS A 22 -10.70 54.14 14.61
N LEU A 23 -9.79 55.06 14.23
CA LEU A 23 -8.95 54.88 13.03
C LEU A 23 -7.62 54.18 13.32
N LEU A 24 -7.31 53.84 14.58
CA LEU A 24 -6.08 53.14 14.96
C LEU A 24 -6.25 51.65 15.33
N ILE A 25 -7.49 51.13 15.26
CA ILE A 25 -7.78 49.69 15.53
C ILE A 25 -8.23 48.96 14.26
N VAL A 26 -7.99 49.51 13.07
CA VAL A 26 -7.92 48.69 11.87
C VAL A 26 -6.51 48.07 11.84
N GLY A 27 -6.23 47.26 12.84
CA GLY A 27 -5.11 46.34 12.81
C GLY A 27 -5.30 45.47 11.58
N ARG A 28 -4.29 45.45 10.72
CA ARG A 28 -4.13 44.50 9.64
C ARG A 28 -4.49 43.13 10.19
N ALA A 29 -5.69 42.64 9.89
CA ALA A 29 -5.93 41.21 9.85
C ALA A 29 -5.00 40.68 8.74
N THR A 30 -3.78 40.31 9.11
CA THR A 30 -2.99 39.44 8.30
C THR A 30 -3.86 38.17 8.19
N ASN A 31 -4.42 37.94 7.03
CA ASN A 31 -4.86 36.59 6.67
C ASN A 31 -3.62 35.73 6.81
N ALA A 32 -3.36 35.23 7.99
CA ALA A 32 -2.46 34.10 8.18
C ALA A 32 -3.19 32.96 7.51
N GLN A 33 -2.77 32.64 6.30
CA GLN A 33 -3.14 31.39 5.62
C GLN A 33 -2.87 30.28 6.64
N PRO A 34 -3.83 29.39 6.93
CA PRO A 34 -3.57 28.28 7.84
C PRO A 34 -2.29 27.59 7.38
N PRO A 35 -1.43 27.15 8.29
CA PRO A 35 -0.24 26.41 7.91
C PRO A 35 -0.69 25.26 7.04
N ALA A 36 -0.05 25.08 5.89
CA ALA A 36 -0.27 23.91 5.06
C ALA A 36 -0.12 22.66 5.95
N PRO A 37 -0.98 21.65 5.80
CA PRO A 37 -0.87 20.42 6.57
C PRO A 37 0.57 19.90 6.45
N PRO A 38 1.14 19.32 7.52
CA PRO A 38 2.48 18.77 7.47
C PRO A 38 2.54 17.76 6.34
N VAL A 39 3.40 17.99 5.36
CA VAL A 39 3.67 17.02 4.30
C VAL A 39 4.25 15.80 5.00
N ASP A 40 3.62 14.65 4.83
CA ASP A 40 4.17 13.37 5.28
C ASP A 40 5.47 13.12 4.51
N THR A 41 6.60 13.24 5.21
CA THR A 41 7.93 13.00 4.65
C THR A 41 8.39 11.56 4.83
N SER A 42 7.57 10.70 5.44
CA SER A 42 7.90 9.30 5.56
C SER A 42 7.80 8.61 4.20
N LYS A 43 8.78 7.76 3.90
CA LYS A 43 8.87 7.05 2.62
C LYS A 43 8.54 5.58 2.79
N GLN A 44 7.99 4.99 1.72
CA GLN A 44 7.96 3.55 1.57
C GLN A 44 9.40 3.03 1.43
N HIS A 45 9.64 1.80 1.86
CA HIS A 45 10.94 1.15 1.71
C HIS A 45 10.77 -0.15 0.93
N LEU A 46 11.65 -0.36 -0.05
CA LEU A 46 11.68 -1.57 -0.85
C LEU A 46 13.03 -2.29 -0.65
N ILE A 47 12.99 -3.55 -0.25
CA ILE A 47 14.16 -4.45 -0.24
C ILE A 47 13.96 -5.46 -1.37
N VAL A 48 14.81 -5.41 -2.39
CA VAL A 48 14.85 -6.38 -3.49
C VAL A 48 15.97 -7.36 -3.22
N ILE A 49 15.64 -8.65 -3.11
CA ILE A 49 16.58 -9.73 -2.85
C ILE A 49 16.72 -10.54 -4.13
N ILE A 50 17.90 -10.55 -4.71
CA ILE A 50 18.25 -11.35 -5.88
C ILE A 50 18.97 -12.60 -5.38
N GLY A 51 18.32 -13.74 -5.51
CA GLY A 51 18.87 -15.03 -5.09
C GLY A 51 19.97 -15.54 -6.03
N ALA A 52 20.62 -16.62 -5.61
CA ALA A 52 21.62 -17.31 -6.41
C ALA A 52 21.03 -17.78 -7.75
N PRO A 53 21.53 -17.33 -8.89
CA PRO A 53 20.94 -17.65 -10.19
C PRO A 53 21.23 -19.08 -10.68
N GLY A 54 22.34 -19.66 -10.28
CA GLY A 54 22.80 -20.98 -10.74
C GLY A 54 23.30 -21.01 -12.18
N THR A 55 22.75 -20.21 -13.10
CA THR A 55 23.18 -20.07 -14.50
C THR A 55 23.18 -18.61 -14.94
N ASP A 56 23.92 -18.27 -16.00
CA ASP A 56 23.97 -16.92 -16.56
C ASP A 56 22.60 -16.48 -17.11
N GLU A 57 21.81 -17.39 -17.69
CA GLU A 57 20.47 -17.10 -18.20
C GLU A 57 19.53 -16.61 -17.08
N TYR A 58 19.53 -17.27 -15.94
CA TYR A 58 18.74 -16.83 -14.79
C TYR A 58 19.31 -15.54 -14.17
N LYS A 59 20.62 -15.32 -14.22
CA LYS A 59 21.25 -14.09 -13.76
C LYS A 59 20.71 -12.88 -14.52
N GLU A 60 20.67 -12.92 -15.84
CA GLU A 60 20.12 -11.86 -16.69
C GLU A 60 18.62 -11.65 -16.44
N THR A 61 17.88 -12.75 -16.30
CA THR A 61 16.44 -12.72 -16.03
C THR A 61 16.14 -12.07 -14.68
N PHE A 62 16.80 -12.49 -13.60
CA PHE A 62 16.59 -11.96 -12.26
C PHE A 62 17.01 -10.49 -12.18
N GLN A 63 18.10 -10.11 -12.85
CA GLN A 63 18.52 -8.73 -12.93
C GLN A 63 17.49 -7.85 -13.65
N THR A 64 16.87 -8.36 -14.70
CA THR A 64 15.81 -7.65 -15.43
C THR A 64 14.60 -7.40 -14.53
N TRP A 65 14.14 -8.41 -13.78
CA TRP A 65 13.02 -8.25 -12.85
C TRP A 65 13.37 -7.27 -11.71
N ALA A 66 14.57 -7.40 -11.15
CA ALA A 66 15.04 -6.51 -10.10
C ALA A 66 15.13 -5.05 -10.57
N THR A 67 15.55 -4.83 -11.82
CA THR A 67 15.59 -3.47 -12.41
C THR A 67 14.20 -2.85 -12.50
N ARG A 68 13.17 -3.63 -12.91
CA ARG A 68 11.78 -3.14 -12.94
C ARG A 68 11.28 -2.72 -11.55
N TRP A 69 11.60 -3.49 -10.51
CA TRP A 69 11.28 -3.13 -9.13
C TRP A 69 12.00 -1.85 -8.67
N GLN A 70 13.28 -1.70 -9.03
CA GLN A 70 14.04 -0.47 -8.74
C GLN A 70 13.44 0.74 -9.47
N ASP A 71 13.00 0.58 -10.72
CA ASP A 71 12.37 1.65 -11.48
C ASP A 71 10.99 2.02 -10.88
N ALA A 72 10.21 1.03 -10.42
CA ALA A 72 8.98 1.29 -9.68
C ALA A 72 9.25 2.04 -8.37
N ALA A 73 10.31 1.69 -7.62
CA ALA A 73 10.70 2.42 -6.42
C ALA A 73 11.08 3.89 -6.71
N LYS A 74 11.79 4.15 -7.83
CA LYS A 74 12.09 5.53 -8.26
C LYS A 74 10.82 6.32 -8.57
N LEU A 75 9.86 5.70 -9.29
CA LEU A 75 8.56 6.33 -9.57
C LEU A 75 7.78 6.61 -8.30
N ALA A 76 7.90 5.75 -7.30
CA ALA A 76 7.24 5.87 -6.01
C ALA A 76 7.92 6.87 -5.05
N ASP A 77 9.10 7.39 -5.38
CA ASP A 77 10.01 8.08 -4.45
C ASP A 77 10.29 7.26 -3.18
N ALA A 78 10.36 5.93 -3.32
CA ALA A 78 10.63 4.99 -2.24
C ALA A 78 12.12 4.74 -2.09
N ASP A 79 12.58 4.52 -0.85
CA ASP A 79 13.95 4.08 -0.59
C ASP A 79 14.10 2.61 -1.01
N CYS A 80 15.13 2.31 -1.80
CA CYS A 80 15.33 0.99 -2.37
C CYS A 80 16.70 0.42 -2.01
N THR A 81 16.70 -0.76 -1.38
CA THR A 81 17.91 -1.55 -1.09
C THR A 81 17.91 -2.81 -1.94
N VAL A 82 19.01 -3.10 -2.63
CA VAL A 82 19.16 -4.31 -3.46
C VAL A 82 20.25 -5.21 -2.87
N ILE A 83 19.91 -6.47 -2.65
CA ILE A 83 20.79 -7.50 -2.10
C ILE A 83 21.02 -8.58 -3.17
N GLY A 84 22.21 -9.16 -3.23
CA GLY A 84 22.54 -10.24 -4.17
C GLY A 84 23.07 -9.76 -5.52
N HIS A 85 23.43 -8.48 -5.66
CA HIS A 85 23.96 -7.91 -6.90
C HIS A 85 25.47 -7.60 -6.86
N MET A 86 26.09 -7.72 -5.69
CA MET A 86 27.51 -7.36 -5.47
C MET A 86 28.40 -8.59 -5.34
N GLU A 87 29.62 -8.45 -5.82
CA GLU A 87 30.70 -9.42 -5.59
C GLU A 87 31.63 -8.93 -4.45
N PRO A 88 32.10 -9.82 -3.59
CA PRO A 88 31.88 -11.27 -3.53
C PRO A 88 30.51 -11.62 -2.91
N ALA A 89 29.83 -12.57 -3.50
CA ALA A 89 28.46 -12.96 -3.24
C ALA A 89 28.22 -13.77 -1.94
N SER A 90 29.08 -13.69 -0.94
CA SER A 90 29.02 -14.57 0.24
C SER A 90 28.27 -14.00 1.46
N ALA A 91 27.86 -12.75 1.41
CA ALA A 91 27.31 -12.02 2.57
C ALA A 91 25.83 -11.64 2.42
N ASP A 92 25.10 -12.23 1.47
CA ASP A 92 23.73 -11.80 1.18
C ASP A 92 22.78 -11.96 2.39
N LEU A 93 22.94 -13.02 3.18
CA LEU A 93 22.14 -13.21 4.39
C LEU A 93 22.47 -12.13 5.45
N GLU A 94 23.73 -11.77 5.64
CA GLU A 94 24.12 -10.72 6.60
C GLU A 94 23.62 -9.34 6.15
N ASN A 95 23.72 -9.06 4.85
CA ASN A 95 23.20 -7.83 4.24
C ASN A 95 21.68 -7.76 4.39
N LEU A 96 20.98 -8.86 4.18
CA LEU A 96 19.53 -8.96 4.37
C LEU A 96 19.12 -8.69 5.82
N VAL A 97 19.79 -9.33 6.78
CA VAL A 97 19.56 -9.12 8.22
C VAL A 97 19.77 -7.65 8.58
N THR A 98 20.84 -7.04 8.09
CA THR A 98 21.15 -5.62 8.34
C THR A 98 20.05 -4.73 7.75
N ALA A 99 19.71 -4.89 6.47
CA ALA A 99 18.70 -4.08 5.79
C ALA A 99 17.32 -4.20 6.45
N ILE A 100 16.90 -5.39 6.85
CA ILE A 100 15.64 -5.60 7.57
C ILE A 100 15.69 -4.87 8.91
N ASN A 101 16.74 -5.07 9.74
CA ASN A 101 16.83 -4.47 11.07
C ASN A 101 16.85 -2.92 11.00
N GLU A 102 17.58 -2.34 10.06
CA GLU A 102 17.60 -0.90 9.84
C GLU A 102 16.20 -0.39 9.48
N THR A 103 15.55 -1.06 8.53
CA THR A 103 14.25 -0.62 8.01
C THR A 103 13.12 -0.77 9.03
N ILE A 104 13.05 -1.86 9.80
CA ILE A 104 12.01 -2.05 10.82
C ILE A 104 12.22 -1.17 12.06
N SER A 105 13.43 -0.63 12.25
CA SER A 105 13.71 0.32 13.34
C SER A 105 13.15 1.72 13.08
N LEU A 106 12.82 2.04 11.84
CA LEU A 106 12.25 3.34 11.46
C LEU A 106 10.85 3.52 12.04
N GLN A 107 10.61 4.69 12.59
CA GLN A 107 9.29 5.06 13.13
C GLN A 107 8.44 5.64 12.00
N THR A 108 7.85 4.77 11.20
CA THR A 108 6.97 5.14 10.08
C THR A 108 5.79 4.19 9.98
N THR A 109 4.66 4.68 9.46
CA THR A 109 3.47 3.89 9.13
C THR A 109 3.48 3.43 7.66
N GLU A 110 4.42 3.95 6.86
CA GLU A 110 4.55 3.56 5.46
C GLU A 110 5.00 2.08 5.32
N PRO A 111 4.49 1.35 4.32
CA PRO A 111 4.81 -0.06 4.13
C PRO A 111 6.30 -0.34 3.90
N LEU A 112 6.74 -1.50 4.37
CA LEU A 112 7.98 -2.15 3.96
C LEU A 112 7.63 -3.22 2.92
N TRP A 113 8.19 -3.08 1.73
CA TRP A 113 8.09 -4.05 0.64
C TRP A 113 9.35 -4.91 0.63
N ILE A 114 9.19 -6.22 0.66
CA ILE A 114 10.30 -7.19 0.56
C ILE A 114 10.00 -8.09 -0.62
N VAL A 115 10.83 -8.04 -1.64
CA VAL A 115 10.65 -8.81 -2.86
C VAL A 115 11.83 -9.76 -3.03
N TYR A 116 11.54 -11.05 -3.11
CA TYR A 116 12.53 -12.05 -3.43
C TYR A 116 12.37 -12.51 -4.89
N ILE A 117 13.47 -12.49 -5.62
CA ILE A 117 13.59 -12.92 -7.01
C ILE A 117 14.66 -14.00 -7.08
N GLY A 118 14.29 -15.25 -7.39
CA GLY A 118 15.26 -16.31 -7.37
C GLY A 118 14.68 -17.70 -7.43
N HIS A 119 15.42 -18.64 -6.89
CA HIS A 119 15.02 -20.03 -6.70
C HIS A 119 14.69 -20.28 -5.23
N GLY A 120 13.75 -21.17 -4.98
CA GLY A 120 13.45 -21.69 -3.66
C GLY A 120 13.64 -23.20 -3.61
N THR A 121 13.93 -23.72 -2.43
CA THR A 121 14.07 -25.15 -2.15
C THR A 121 13.13 -25.56 -1.03
N PHE A 122 12.71 -26.83 -1.06
CA PHE A 122 11.90 -27.45 -0.01
C PHE A 122 12.35 -28.89 0.21
N ASP A 123 12.71 -29.23 1.43
CA ASP A 123 13.19 -30.55 1.83
C ASP A 123 12.07 -31.50 2.33
N GLY A 124 10.82 -31.11 2.19
CA GLY A 124 9.64 -31.79 2.75
C GLY A 124 9.22 -31.25 4.12
N ARG A 125 10.00 -30.35 4.73
CA ARG A 125 9.72 -29.75 6.03
C ARG A 125 9.98 -28.23 6.02
N THR A 126 11.14 -27.82 5.55
CA THR A 126 11.61 -26.43 5.56
C THR A 126 11.69 -25.90 4.14
N ALA A 127 11.08 -24.76 3.88
CA ALA A 127 11.26 -23.99 2.65
C ALA A 127 12.32 -22.91 2.86
N SER A 128 13.17 -22.74 1.86
CA SER A 128 14.25 -21.73 1.89
C SER A 128 14.35 -20.98 0.58
N LEU A 129 14.73 -19.70 0.66
CA LEU A 129 15.11 -18.85 -0.45
C LEU A 129 16.62 -19.00 -0.67
N ASN A 130 17.02 -19.32 -1.90
CA ASN A 130 18.43 -19.60 -2.20
C ASN A 130 19.19 -18.29 -2.40
N LEU A 131 20.09 -17.96 -1.49
CA LEU A 131 20.95 -16.78 -1.54
C LEU A 131 22.35 -17.14 -2.06
N ASN A 132 23.14 -16.13 -2.43
CA ASN A 132 24.56 -16.35 -2.58
C ASN A 132 25.19 -16.43 -1.18
N GLY A 133 25.51 -17.62 -0.74
CA GLY A 133 25.92 -17.94 0.62
C GLY A 133 24.88 -18.79 1.34
N PRO A 134 24.70 -18.63 2.66
CA PRO A 134 23.68 -19.35 3.40
C PRO A 134 22.26 -18.92 2.97
N ASP A 135 21.39 -19.89 2.76
CA ASP A 135 19.98 -19.67 2.44
C ASP A 135 19.19 -19.11 3.63
N VAL A 136 18.06 -18.47 3.37
CA VAL A 136 17.14 -18.01 4.40
C VAL A 136 15.87 -18.84 4.41
N SER A 137 15.59 -19.51 5.53
CA SER A 137 14.36 -20.29 5.68
C SER A 137 13.15 -19.41 6.00
N ALA A 138 11.95 -19.97 5.80
CA ALA A 138 10.70 -19.30 6.15
C ALA A 138 10.65 -18.94 7.65
N GLU A 139 11.10 -19.84 8.52
CA GLU A 139 11.17 -19.61 9.98
C GLU A 139 12.16 -18.49 10.31
N LYS A 140 13.35 -18.48 9.65
CA LYS A 140 14.33 -17.42 9.86
C LYS A 140 13.83 -16.06 9.40
N MET A 141 13.13 -16.00 8.27
CA MET A 141 12.48 -14.78 7.81
C MET A 141 11.41 -14.31 8.80
N ALA A 142 10.62 -15.24 9.35
CA ALA A 142 9.61 -14.91 10.36
C ALA A 142 10.25 -14.32 11.63
N GLU A 143 11.37 -14.87 12.10
CA GLU A 143 12.14 -14.33 13.23
C GLU A 143 12.61 -12.89 12.96
N LEU A 144 13.16 -12.63 11.76
CA LEU A 144 13.65 -11.30 11.36
C LEU A 144 12.53 -10.26 11.30
N LEU A 145 11.34 -10.65 10.85
CA LEU A 145 10.20 -9.75 10.69
C LEU A 145 9.31 -9.65 11.94
N GLN A 146 9.52 -10.51 12.94
CA GLN A 146 8.71 -10.52 14.17
C GLN A 146 8.71 -9.17 14.92
N PRO A 147 9.83 -8.42 15.03
CA PRO A 147 9.85 -7.14 15.74
C PRO A 147 9.19 -5.99 14.99
N ALA A 148 8.86 -6.15 13.71
CA ALA A 148 8.33 -5.08 12.88
C ALA A 148 6.94 -4.64 13.37
N LYS A 149 6.76 -3.33 13.49
CA LYS A 149 5.47 -2.70 13.83
C LYS A 149 4.79 -2.05 12.63
N ARG A 150 5.58 -1.74 11.60
CA ARG A 150 5.09 -1.16 10.34
C ARG A 150 4.45 -2.23 9.45
N PRO A 151 3.56 -1.85 8.53
CA PRO A 151 2.99 -2.77 7.55
C PRO A 151 4.06 -3.41 6.65
N ILE A 152 3.89 -4.68 6.27
CA ILE A 152 4.85 -5.43 5.45
C ILE A 152 4.14 -6.11 4.28
N ALA A 153 4.64 -5.90 3.05
CA ALA A 153 4.36 -6.74 1.90
C ALA A 153 5.57 -7.62 1.62
N PHE A 154 5.38 -8.93 1.68
CA PHE A 154 6.40 -9.92 1.33
C PHE A 154 5.99 -10.66 0.05
N ILE A 155 6.77 -10.51 -1.02
CA ILE A 155 6.49 -11.08 -2.33
C ILE A 155 7.61 -12.04 -2.72
N ALA A 156 7.32 -13.33 -2.75
CA ALA A 156 8.28 -14.38 -3.12
C ALA A 156 8.05 -14.86 -4.56
N CYS A 157 8.88 -14.38 -5.48
CA CYS A 157 8.86 -14.73 -6.90
C CYS A 157 9.77 -15.94 -7.17
N ALA A 158 9.47 -17.08 -6.54
CA ALA A 158 10.29 -18.29 -6.63
C ALA A 158 9.47 -19.57 -6.44
N SER A 159 10.06 -20.71 -6.81
CA SER A 159 9.53 -22.03 -6.48
C SER A 159 9.50 -22.29 -4.97
N CYS A 160 8.69 -23.24 -4.52
CA CYS A 160 8.63 -23.74 -3.12
C CYS A 160 8.24 -22.71 -2.06
N THR A 161 7.68 -21.56 -2.40
CA THR A 161 7.51 -20.43 -1.47
C THR A 161 6.21 -20.41 -0.67
N SER A 162 5.26 -21.31 -0.94
CA SER A 162 4.01 -21.37 -0.17
C SER A 162 4.20 -21.51 1.35
N PRO A 163 5.19 -22.26 1.90
CA PRO A 163 5.38 -22.32 3.34
C PRO A 163 5.68 -20.97 4.00
N PHE A 164 6.16 -19.98 3.23
CA PHE A 164 6.34 -18.61 3.72
C PHE A 164 5.00 -17.94 4.07
N ILE A 165 3.90 -18.29 3.41
CA ILE A 165 2.56 -17.80 3.80
C ILE A 165 2.28 -18.16 5.26
N ASN A 166 2.37 -19.44 5.61
CA ASN A 166 2.10 -19.89 6.97
C ASN A 166 3.05 -19.28 8.01
N ALA A 167 4.33 -19.12 7.64
CA ALA A 167 5.35 -18.63 8.57
C ALA A 167 5.26 -17.11 8.81
N LEU A 168 4.86 -16.34 7.79
CA LEU A 168 4.89 -14.88 7.82
C LEU A 168 3.53 -14.23 8.04
N SER A 169 2.43 -14.99 7.87
CA SER A 169 1.06 -14.49 8.08
C SER A 169 0.89 -13.81 9.43
N GLY A 170 0.18 -12.69 9.45
CA GLY A 170 -0.07 -11.94 10.67
C GLY A 170 -0.64 -10.55 10.41
N PRO A 171 -1.03 -9.82 11.46
CA PRO A 171 -1.61 -8.49 11.32
C PRO A 171 -0.73 -7.52 10.54
N ASN A 172 -1.33 -6.70 9.69
CA ASN A 172 -0.66 -5.71 8.84
C ASN A 172 0.41 -6.34 7.91
N ARG A 173 0.17 -7.57 7.47
CA ARG A 173 1.04 -8.26 6.52
C ARG A 173 0.27 -8.74 5.31
N ILE A 174 0.87 -8.57 4.15
CA ILE A 174 0.44 -9.14 2.89
C ILE A 174 1.55 -10.06 2.41
N ILE A 175 1.24 -11.34 2.25
CA ILE A 175 2.21 -12.36 1.85
C ILE A 175 1.79 -12.93 0.50
N ILE A 176 2.67 -12.81 -0.49
CA ILE A 176 2.48 -13.38 -1.82
C ILE A 176 3.53 -14.45 -2.06
N SER A 177 3.06 -15.63 -2.48
CA SER A 177 3.87 -16.76 -2.92
C SER A 177 3.58 -17.04 -4.38
N ALA A 178 4.62 -17.32 -5.17
CA ALA A 178 4.46 -17.78 -6.55
C ALA A 178 3.93 -19.21 -6.68
N THR A 179 3.92 -19.99 -5.59
CA THR A 179 3.54 -21.39 -5.58
C THR A 179 2.49 -21.68 -4.51
N LYS A 180 1.65 -22.71 -4.74
CA LYS A 180 0.58 -23.11 -3.81
C LYS A 180 1.01 -24.12 -2.74
N ASP A 181 2.15 -24.78 -2.96
CA ASP A 181 2.74 -25.72 -1.99
C ASP A 181 4.27 -25.81 -2.20
N GLY A 182 4.98 -26.38 -1.20
CA GLY A 182 6.42 -26.53 -1.24
C GLY A 182 6.94 -27.50 -2.31
N ASN A 183 6.06 -28.33 -2.91
CA ASN A 183 6.45 -29.32 -3.93
C ASN A 183 6.40 -28.75 -5.36
N GLN A 184 5.98 -27.49 -5.53
CA GLN A 184 6.09 -26.81 -6.82
C GLN A 184 7.52 -26.29 -7.02
N ILE A 185 8.40 -27.21 -7.40
CA ILE A 185 9.87 -27.04 -7.46
C ILE A 185 10.38 -26.51 -8.81
N GLN A 186 9.49 -26.37 -9.81
CA GLN A 186 9.88 -25.90 -11.12
C GLN A 186 10.13 -24.39 -11.08
N TYR A 187 10.98 -23.91 -12.00
CA TYR A 187 11.23 -22.49 -12.18
C TYR A 187 9.93 -21.69 -12.28
N SER A 188 9.82 -20.66 -11.48
CA SER A 188 8.64 -19.78 -11.45
C SER A 188 8.78 -18.63 -12.45
N ARG A 189 7.73 -18.40 -13.24
CA ARG A 189 7.59 -17.29 -14.19
C ARG A 189 6.77 -16.13 -13.62
N PHE A 190 6.13 -16.37 -12.50
CA PHE A 190 5.29 -15.37 -11.82
C PHE A 190 5.99 -14.03 -11.63
N GLY A 191 7.29 -14.04 -11.28
CA GLY A 191 8.08 -12.83 -11.02
C GLY A 191 8.28 -11.93 -12.25
N ASP A 192 8.27 -12.49 -13.46
CA ASP A 192 8.33 -11.69 -14.69
C ASP A 192 7.11 -10.78 -14.81
N ALA A 193 5.92 -11.35 -14.76
CA ALA A 193 4.68 -10.60 -14.87
C ALA A 193 4.43 -9.68 -13.65
N MET A 194 4.81 -10.13 -12.44
CA MET A 194 4.68 -9.33 -11.22
C MET A 194 5.53 -8.06 -11.27
N SER A 195 6.79 -8.18 -11.73
CA SER A 195 7.69 -7.04 -11.90
C SER A 195 7.25 -6.08 -13.01
N GLN A 196 6.54 -6.57 -14.04
CA GLN A 196 5.95 -5.71 -15.08
C GLN A 196 4.77 -4.91 -14.55
N ALA A 197 3.93 -5.53 -13.73
CA ALA A 197 2.69 -4.94 -13.24
C ALA A 197 2.92 -3.80 -12.24
N ILE A 198 3.85 -3.97 -11.30
CA ILE A 198 3.93 -3.16 -10.07
C ILE A 198 4.27 -1.68 -10.31
N GLY A 199 4.95 -1.36 -11.40
CA GLY A 199 5.40 0.00 -11.71
C GLY A 199 4.61 0.71 -12.80
N GLY A 200 3.57 0.06 -13.38
CA GLY A 200 2.83 0.58 -14.51
C GLY A 200 1.31 0.51 -14.32
N LEU A 201 0.57 0.85 -15.38
CA LEU A 201 -0.91 0.82 -15.40
C LEU A 201 -1.47 -0.34 -16.24
N ASP A 202 -0.62 -1.27 -16.71
CA ASP A 202 -1.10 -2.41 -17.50
C ASP A 202 -1.96 -3.38 -16.67
N ALA A 203 -1.81 -3.34 -15.35
CA ALA A 203 -2.58 -4.13 -14.41
C ALA A 203 -3.70 -3.35 -13.70
N ASP A 204 -3.84 -2.04 -13.95
CA ASP A 204 -4.90 -1.19 -13.40
C ASP A 204 -6.28 -1.65 -13.93
N ILE A 205 -6.95 -2.52 -13.19
CA ILE A 205 -8.22 -3.16 -13.58
C ILE A 205 -9.39 -2.22 -13.31
N ASN A 206 -9.34 -1.51 -12.18
CA ASN A 206 -10.42 -0.62 -11.71
C ASN A 206 -10.33 0.79 -12.34
N ARG A 207 -9.20 1.11 -12.99
CA ARG A 207 -8.91 2.37 -13.69
C ARG A 207 -8.88 3.60 -12.77
N ASP A 208 -8.30 3.44 -11.60
CA ASP A 208 -8.10 4.54 -10.64
C ASP A 208 -6.76 5.29 -10.85
N GLY A 209 -5.98 4.90 -11.85
CA GLY A 209 -4.72 5.54 -12.22
C GLY A 209 -3.52 5.04 -11.44
N GLN A 210 -3.64 3.92 -10.75
CA GLN A 210 -2.55 3.24 -10.05
C GLN A 210 -2.75 1.72 -10.13
N THR A 211 -1.73 0.95 -9.78
CA THR A 211 -1.83 -0.50 -9.70
C THR A 211 -1.67 -0.94 -8.25
N SER A 212 -2.72 -1.48 -7.67
CA SER A 212 -2.68 -2.07 -6.34
C SER A 212 -1.92 -3.40 -6.32
N LEU A 213 -1.48 -3.81 -5.14
CA LEU A 213 -0.80 -5.10 -4.98
C LEU A 213 -1.72 -6.28 -5.35
N LEU A 214 -3.03 -6.17 -5.11
CA LEU A 214 -4.02 -7.15 -5.56
C LEU A 214 -4.04 -7.25 -7.08
N GLU A 215 -4.13 -6.12 -7.78
CA GLU A 215 -4.19 -6.09 -9.24
C GLU A 215 -2.90 -6.60 -9.88
N ALA A 216 -1.73 -6.22 -9.33
CA ALA A 216 -0.43 -6.73 -9.76
C ALA A 216 -0.35 -8.26 -9.60
N TRP A 217 -0.79 -8.80 -8.47
CA TRP A 217 -0.84 -10.24 -8.21
C TRP A 217 -1.83 -10.96 -9.14
N LEU A 218 -3.03 -10.40 -9.37
CA LEU A 218 -4.02 -10.95 -10.31
C LEU A 218 -3.49 -10.97 -11.74
N PHE A 219 -2.87 -9.88 -12.18
CA PHE A 219 -2.23 -9.77 -13.49
C PHE A 219 -1.15 -10.85 -13.65
N ALA A 220 -0.23 -10.95 -12.69
CA ALA A 220 0.86 -11.91 -12.72
C ALA A 220 0.35 -13.34 -12.73
N SER A 221 -0.66 -13.65 -11.92
CA SER A 221 -1.27 -14.99 -11.87
C SER A 221 -1.92 -15.39 -13.18
N ARG A 222 -2.66 -14.47 -13.82
CA ARG A 222 -3.32 -14.69 -15.11
C ARG A 222 -2.31 -14.86 -16.23
N ARG A 223 -1.29 -14.00 -16.30
CA ARG A 223 -0.21 -14.13 -17.30
C ARG A 223 0.54 -15.44 -17.18
N THR A 224 0.79 -15.88 -15.94
CA THR A 224 1.40 -17.20 -15.68
C THR A 224 0.52 -18.34 -16.20
N ALA A 225 -0.78 -18.31 -15.91
CA ALA A 225 -1.73 -19.33 -16.39
C ALA A 225 -1.87 -19.31 -17.92
N GLU A 226 -1.91 -18.13 -18.54
CA GLU A 226 -1.92 -17.95 -20.01
C GLU A 226 -0.69 -18.57 -20.68
N PHE A 227 0.50 -18.38 -20.10
CA PHE A 227 1.73 -18.99 -20.60
C PHE A 227 1.58 -20.50 -20.70
N TYR A 228 1.18 -21.17 -19.61
CA TYR A 228 1.05 -22.63 -19.61
C TYR A 228 -0.02 -23.13 -20.59
N THR A 229 -1.11 -22.40 -20.71
CA THR A 229 -2.19 -22.72 -21.66
C THR A 229 -1.72 -22.60 -23.12
N THR A 230 -1.01 -21.51 -23.44
CA THR A 230 -0.48 -21.24 -24.78
C THR A 230 0.56 -22.28 -25.19
N GLU A 231 1.42 -22.69 -24.27
CA GLU A 231 2.44 -23.70 -24.49
C GLU A 231 1.87 -25.13 -24.46
N GLY A 232 0.56 -25.32 -24.21
CA GLY A 232 -0.06 -26.64 -24.09
C GLY A 232 0.50 -27.47 -22.93
N ARG A 233 0.95 -26.85 -21.85
CA ARG A 233 1.61 -27.47 -20.71
C ARG A 233 0.72 -27.41 -19.47
N LEU A 234 0.88 -28.40 -18.58
CA LEU A 234 0.27 -28.31 -17.25
C LEU A 234 0.99 -27.26 -16.42
N ALA A 235 0.22 -26.41 -15.73
CA ALA A 235 0.77 -25.41 -14.84
C ALA A 235 1.51 -26.06 -13.66
N THR A 236 2.76 -25.65 -13.45
CA THR A 236 3.63 -26.13 -12.38
C THR A 236 3.80 -25.11 -11.26
N GLU A 237 3.13 -23.97 -11.35
CA GLU A 237 3.11 -22.91 -10.34
C GLU A 237 1.70 -22.31 -10.24
N HIS A 238 1.30 -21.92 -9.04
CA HIS A 238 0.01 -21.31 -8.76
C HIS A 238 0.21 -20.35 -7.60
N ALA A 239 0.16 -19.07 -7.89
CA ALA A 239 0.39 -18.05 -6.89
C ALA A 239 -0.73 -17.97 -5.85
N LEU A 240 -0.35 -17.63 -4.62
CA LEU A 240 -1.23 -17.41 -3.49
C LEU A 240 -1.00 -16.01 -2.92
N LEU A 241 -2.06 -15.42 -2.36
CA LEU A 241 -2.04 -14.20 -1.60
C LEU A 241 -2.72 -14.44 -0.26
N ASP A 242 -2.09 -14.02 0.85
CA ASP A 242 -2.66 -14.00 2.20
C ASP A 242 -2.52 -12.58 2.77
N ASP A 243 -3.63 -11.97 3.15
CA ASP A 243 -3.66 -10.64 3.77
C ASP A 243 -4.68 -10.51 4.92
N ASN A 244 -5.37 -11.60 5.24
CA ASN A 244 -6.35 -11.67 6.32
C ASN A 244 -5.80 -12.29 7.63
N SER A 245 -4.52 -12.65 7.65
CA SER A 245 -3.81 -13.22 8.79
C SER A 245 -4.23 -14.64 9.19
N ASP A 246 -4.85 -15.42 8.27
CA ASP A 246 -5.29 -16.79 8.57
C ASP A 246 -4.25 -17.85 8.16
N GLY A 247 -3.16 -17.44 7.49
CA GLY A 247 -2.09 -18.31 7.03
C GLY A 247 -2.50 -19.22 5.86
N LYS A 248 -3.59 -18.91 5.16
CA LYS A 248 -4.08 -19.66 4.00
C LYS A 248 -4.22 -18.70 2.85
N GLY A 249 -3.43 -18.91 1.83
CA GLY A 249 -3.51 -18.04 0.67
C GLY A 249 -4.69 -18.34 -0.24
N THR A 250 -5.30 -17.28 -0.75
CA THR A 250 -6.31 -17.31 -1.80
C THR A 250 -5.66 -17.35 -3.18
N ARG A 251 -6.29 -18.04 -4.13
CA ARG A 251 -5.86 -18.16 -5.53
C ARG A 251 -6.61 -17.15 -6.41
N ALA A 252 -5.96 -16.72 -7.51
CA ALA A 252 -6.53 -15.75 -8.45
C ALA A 252 -7.84 -16.19 -9.09
N GLU A 253 -8.12 -17.49 -9.17
CA GLU A 253 -9.38 -18.03 -9.71
C GLU A 253 -10.60 -17.71 -8.82
N ALA A 254 -10.38 -17.29 -7.57
CA ALA A 254 -11.43 -16.77 -6.70
C ALA A 254 -11.96 -15.39 -7.13
N TYR A 255 -11.27 -14.74 -8.07
CA TYR A 255 -11.61 -13.40 -8.54
C TYR A 255 -12.24 -13.40 -9.93
N ASP A 256 -13.13 -12.42 -10.17
CA ASP A 256 -13.62 -11.98 -11.47
C ASP A 256 -13.32 -10.49 -11.63
N GLY A 257 -12.39 -10.14 -12.53
CA GLY A 257 -11.76 -8.82 -12.49
C GLY A 257 -10.93 -8.66 -11.23
N ASP A 258 -11.16 -7.59 -10.48
CA ASP A 258 -10.63 -7.27 -9.16
C ASP A 258 -11.56 -7.69 -8.00
N ARG A 259 -12.70 -8.32 -8.32
CA ARG A 259 -13.74 -8.65 -7.35
C ARG A 259 -13.76 -10.13 -7.03
N LEU A 260 -13.95 -10.45 -5.77
CA LEU A 260 -14.19 -11.82 -5.34
C LEU A 260 -15.46 -12.38 -5.98
N LYS A 261 -15.39 -13.61 -6.50
CA LYS A 261 -16.56 -14.41 -6.88
C LYS A 261 -17.26 -14.86 -5.60
N ILE A 262 -18.27 -14.13 -5.20
CA ILE A 262 -18.92 -14.32 -3.91
C ILE A 262 -19.75 -15.60 -3.94
N ASP A 263 -19.28 -16.65 -3.26
CA ASP A 263 -20.15 -17.51 -2.50
C ASP A 263 -20.22 -16.92 -1.07
N VAL A 264 -21.33 -16.28 -0.75
CA VAL A 264 -21.54 -15.49 0.48
C VAL A 264 -21.18 -16.24 1.77
N SER A 265 -21.11 -17.57 1.71
CA SER A 265 -20.79 -18.44 2.86
C SER A 265 -19.32 -18.40 3.29
N ASN A 266 -18.40 -17.88 2.46
CA ASN A 266 -16.96 -17.90 2.70
C ASN A 266 -16.25 -16.55 2.45
N ALA A 267 -16.99 -15.47 2.17
CA ALA A 267 -16.41 -14.17 1.81
C ALA A 267 -15.46 -13.61 2.90
N ASP A 268 -15.80 -13.82 4.17
CA ASP A 268 -15.03 -13.37 5.33
C ASP A 268 -13.66 -14.08 5.48
N LYS A 269 -13.40 -15.08 4.63
CA LYS A 269 -12.19 -15.92 4.70
C LYS A 269 -11.28 -15.75 3.50
N LEU A 270 -11.68 -14.95 2.53
CA LEU A 270 -10.90 -14.73 1.33
C LEU A 270 -10.03 -13.48 1.50
N ASP A 271 -8.83 -13.56 0.93
CA ASP A 271 -7.84 -12.50 0.95
C ASP A 271 -8.11 -11.46 -0.12
N GLY A 272 -7.32 -10.37 -0.12
CA GLY A 272 -7.27 -9.35 -1.16
C GLY A 272 -7.73 -7.98 -0.72
N SER A 273 -8.42 -7.89 0.42
CA SER A 273 -8.95 -6.63 0.92
C SER A 273 -7.86 -5.61 1.29
N GLN A 274 -6.79 -6.02 1.97
CA GLN A 274 -5.65 -5.13 2.22
C GLN A 274 -4.84 -4.88 0.95
N ALA A 275 -4.59 -5.92 0.16
CA ALA A 275 -3.81 -5.84 -1.06
C ALA A 275 -4.43 -4.90 -2.11
N ALA A 276 -5.75 -4.73 -2.13
CA ALA A 276 -6.46 -3.79 -2.99
C ALA A 276 -6.16 -2.31 -2.66
N ARG A 277 -5.71 -2.00 -1.45
CA ARG A 277 -5.43 -0.64 -0.98
C ARG A 277 -3.95 -0.29 -0.94
N TRP A 278 -3.07 -1.25 -1.21
CA TRP A 278 -1.62 -1.02 -1.16
C TRP A 278 -1.04 -0.82 -2.54
N ASN A 279 -0.51 0.39 -2.76
CA ASN A 279 0.11 0.80 -4.01
C ASN A 279 1.57 1.19 -3.75
N LEU A 280 2.51 0.57 -4.46
CA LEU A 280 3.90 1.00 -4.43
C LEU A 280 4.03 2.34 -5.16
N VAL A 281 3.56 2.40 -6.39
CA VAL A 281 3.50 3.64 -7.18
C VAL A 281 2.10 4.22 -7.04
N ARG A 282 2.00 5.31 -6.30
CA ARG A 282 0.74 6.02 -6.03
C ARG A 282 0.41 6.97 -7.16
N SER A 283 -0.89 7.14 -7.47
CA SER A 283 -1.38 8.18 -8.37
C SER A 283 -1.10 9.58 -7.80
N ASP A 284 -1.24 10.61 -8.64
CA ASP A 284 -1.01 12.00 -8.21
C ASP A 284 -1.97 12.40 -7.09
N ASP A 285 -3.23 12.00 -7.16
CA ASP A 285 -4.24 12.27 -6.13
C ASP A 285 -3.90 11.55 -4.81
N GLU A 286 -3.46 10.29 -4.90
CA GLU A 286 -3.07 9.50 -3.74
C GLU A 286 -1.83 10.07 -3.01
N ARG A 287 -0.92 10.72 -3.74
CA ARG A 287 0.26 11.40 -3.17
C ARG A 287 -0.10 12.65 -2.36
N LEU A 288 -1.26 13.25 -2.63
CA LEU A 288 -1.75 14.41 -1.86
C LEU A 288 -2.29 14.01 -0.49
N LEU A 289 -2.67 12.75 -0.29
CA LEU A 289 -3.15 12.25 0.99
C LEU A 289 -2.02 12.16 2.01
N THR A 290 -2.26 12.67 3.22
CA THR A 290 -1.42 12.36 4.38
C THR A 290 -1.60 10.90 4.80
N ALA A 291 -0.68 10.35 5.59
CA ALA A 291 -0.82 8.99 6.13
C ALA A 291 -2.11 8.81 6.94
N GLU A 292 -2.52 9.85 7.70
CA GLU A 292 -3.77 9.86 8.45
C GLU A 292 -4.99 9.81 7.52
N ASN A 293 -5.00 10.64 6.48
CA ASN A 293 -6.09 10.67 5.51
C ASN A 293 -6.19 9.36 4.71
N ARG A 294 -5.05 8.74 4.36
CA ARG A 294 -5.04 7.40 3.76
C ARG A 294 -5.66 6.37 4.69
N GLN A 295 -5.32 6.38 5.97
CA GLN A 295 -5.92 5.46 6.93
C GLN A 295 -7.45 5.66 7.05
N ILE A 296 -7.91 6.91 7.08
CA ILE A 296 -9.36 7.21 7.08
C ILE A 296 -10.04 6.67 5.83
N ARG A 297 -9.44 6.88 4.65
CA ARG A 297 -9.93 6.34 3.38
C ARG A 297 -9.99 4.81 3.42
N ASP A 298 -8.91 4.15 3.85
CA ASP A 298 -8.80 2.70 3.92
C ASP A 298 -9.86 2.10 4.85
N ASP A 299 -10.12 2.73 6.00
CA ASP A 299 -11.16 2.31 6.93
C ASP A 299 -12.58 2.46 6.34
N LEU A 300 -12.80 3.50 5.52
CA LEU A 300 -14.07 3.71 4.83
C LEU A 300 -14.27 2.71 3.68
N GLU A 301 -13.21 2.42 2.92
CA GLU A 301 -13.24 1.42 1.85
C GLU A 301 -13.46 0.01 2.40
N GLN A 302 -12.85 -0.32 3.55
CA GLN A 302 -13.14 -1.58 4.25
C GLN A 302 -14.63 -1.68 4.62
N LYS A 303 -15.22 -0.62 5.18
CA LYS A 303 -16.65 -0.59 5.50
C LYS A 303 -17.52 -0.74 4.25
N LEU A 304 -17.09 -0.15 3.13
CA LEU A 304 -17.79 -0.28 1.84
C LEU A 304 -17.77 -1.73 1.34
N GLU A 305 -16.65 -2.41 1.47
CA GLU A 305 -16.51 -3.82 1.11
C GLU A 305 -17.41 -4.69 2.00
N ASP A 306 -17.35 -4.51 3.31
CA ASP A 306 -18.20 -5.23 4.28
C ASP A 306 -19.69 -5.00 3.99
N LEU A 307 -20.07 -3.78 3.63
CA LEU A 307 -21.46 -3.45 3.25
C LEU A 307 -21.89 -4.18 1.98
N ARG A 308 -21.01 -4.25 0.97
CA ARG A 308 -21.26 -4.98 -0.28
C ARG A 308 -21.50 -6.47 -0.04
N LEU A 309 -20.71 -7.08 0.86
CA LEU A 309 -20.88 -8.49 1.23
C LEU A 309 -22.23 -8.76 1.90
N ARG A 310 -22.76 -7.80 2.67
CA ARG A 310 -24.06 -7.90 3.36
C ARG A 310 -25.25 -7.52 2.49
N LYS A 311 -25.06 -6.99 1.27
CA LYS A 311 -26.12 -6.43 0.40
C LYS A 311 -27.31 -7.37 0.23
N ALA A 312 -27.08 -8.67 0.07
CA ALA A 312 -28.15 -9.65 -0.11
C ALA A 312 -29.01 -9.90 1.16
N ASN A 313 -28.52 -9.49 2.33
CA ASN A 313 -29.09 -9.82 3.65
C ASN A 313 -29.72 -8.60 4.35
N ILE A 314 -29.72 -7.42 3.73
CA ILE A 314 -30.28 -6.18 4.29
C ILE A 314 -31.28 -5.54 3.33
N ALA A 315 -32.20 -4.73 3.85
CA ALA A 315 -33.19 -4.04 3.03
C ALA A 315 -32.50 -2.98 2.13
N GLU A 316 -33.00 -2.81 0.91
CA GLU A 316 -32.42 -1.87 -0.06
C GLU A 316 -32.32 -0.43 0.49
N ALA A 317 -33.34 0.06 1.20
CA ALA A 317 -33.30 1.38 1.81
C ALA A 317 -32.23 1.52 2.88
N GLU A 318 -32.00 0.50 3.67
CA GLU A 318 -30.93 0.43 4.68
C GLU A 318 -29.55 0.39 4.00
N TYR A 319 -29.40 -0.46 2.97
CA TYR A 319 -28.18 -0.52 2.15
C TYR A 319 -27.81 0.85 1.57
N LEU A 320 -28.78 1.57 0.97
CA LEU A 320 -28.54 2.88 0.36
C LEU A 320 -28.15 3.93 1.42
N THR A 321 -28.77 3.89 2.59
CA THR A 321 -28.44 4.80 3.70
C THR A 321 -27.03 4.56 4.23
N GLU A 322 -26.65 3.29 4.45
CA GLU A 322 -25.29 2.94 4.88
C GLU A 322 -24.27 3.29 3.80
N LEU A 323 -24.57 3.02 2.52
CA LEU A 323 -23.73 3.36 1.38
C LEU A 323 -23.43 4.86 1.30
N GLU A 324 -24.46 5.71 1.45
CA GLU A 324 -24.31 7.16 1.47
C GLU A 324 -23.41 7.60 2.64
N SER A 325 -23.60 7.02 3.82
CA SER A 325 -22.82 7.34 5.02
C SER A 325 -21.32 7.02 4.88
N ILE A 326 -20.94 6.14 3.95
CA ILE A 326 -19.57 5.79 3.64
C ILE A 326 -19.02 6.62 2.47
N LEU A 327 -19.78 6.75 1.39
CA LEU A 327 -19.31 7.42 0.18
C LEU A 327 -19.19 8.94 0.34
N VAL A 328 -20.05 9.58 1.13
CA VAL A 328 -19.98 11.02 1.37
C VAL A 328 -18.69 11.42 2.08
N PRO A 329 -18.23 10.77 3.16
CA PRO A 329 -16.93 11.05 3.77
C PRO A 329 -15.75 10.83 2.82
N ILE A 330 -15.79 9.79 1.99
CA ILE A 330 -14.73 9.55 0.97
C ILE A 330 -14.69 10.74 -0.01
N ALA A 331 -15.84 11.16 -0.55
CA ALA A 331 -15.92 12.29 -1.47
C ALA A 331 -15.41 13.59 -0.82
N GLN A 332 -15.79 13.85 0.43
CA GLN A 332 -15.33 15.02 1.19
C GLN A 332 -13.82 15.00 1.42
N LEU A 333 -13.23 13.83 1.66
CA LEU A 333 -11.78 13.69 1.79
C LEU A 333 -11.06 14.20 0.54
N TYR A 334 -11.48 13.76 -0.64
CA TYR A 334 -10.87 14.20 -1.91
C TYR A 334 -11.22 15.66 -2.25
N GLU A 335 -12.44 16.15 -1.96
CA GLU A 335 -12.80 17.57 -2.13
C GLU A 335 -11.91 18.49 -1.26
N SER A 336 -11.50 18.03 -0.07
CA SER A 336 -10.58 18.77 0.80
C SER A 336 -9.19 18.92 0.18
N LEU A 337 -8.71 17.93 -0.55
CA LEU A 337 -7.42 17.98 -1.24
C LEU A 337 -7.42 19.02 -2.37
N GLU A 338 -8.47 19.03 -3.19
CA GLU A 338 -8.60 20.00 -4.29
C GLU A 338 -8.74 21.44 -3.79
N SER A 339 -9.46 21.66 -2.69
CA SER A 339 -9.71 22.98 -2.11
C SER A 339 -8.56 23.51 -1.25
N GLY A 340 -7.62 22.66 -0.83
CA GLY A 340 -6.57 22.97 0.14
C GLY A 340 -7.11 23.30 1.54
N MET A 341 -8.35 22.94 1.85
CA MET A 341 -8.99 23.11 3.16
C MET A 341 -8.87 21.81 3.98
N PRO A 342 -8.72 21.90 5.31
CA PRO A 342 -8.80 20.71 6.17
C PRO A 342 -10.18 20.03 6.04
N HIS A 343 -10.18 18.71 6.05
CA HIS A 343 -11.40 17.89 5.94
C HIS A 343 -12.51 18.30 6.93
N ASP A 344 -12.13 18.68 8.17
CA ASP A 344 -13.07 19.05 9.24
C ASP A 344 -13.77 20.42 9.00
N GLU A 345 -13.27 21.23 8.08
CA GLU A 345 -13.82 22.56 7.75
C GLU A 345 -14.74 22.54 6.53
N LEU A 346 -14.92 21.42 5.86
CA LEU A 346 -15.83 21.32 4.74
C LEU A 346 -17.30 21.50 5.18
N PRO A 347 -18.10 22.26 4.42
CA PRO A 347 -19.51 22.47 4.76
C PRO A 347 -20.26 21.12 4.67
N LYS A 348 -20.84 20.69 5.80
CA LYS A 348 -21.77 19.54 5.81
C LYS A 348 -22.98 19.88 4.95
N LYS A 349 -23.11 19.22 3.82
CA LYS A 349 -24.28 19.36 2.91
C LYS A 349 -25.49 18.64 3.44
#